data_ad6d0c90dec9770a68f81a2f8e7723cd
#
_entry.id   ad6d0c90dec9770a68f81a2f8e7723cd
#
_cell.length_a   1.000
_cell.length_b   1.000
_cell.length_c   1.000
_cell.angle_alpha   90.00
_cell.angle_beta   90.00
_cell.angle_gamma   90.00
#
_symmetry.space_group_name_H-M   'P 1'
#
loop_
_entity.id
_entity.type
_entity.pdbx_description
1 polymer ?
#
loop_
_entity_poly.entity_id
_entity_poly.type
_entity_poly.pdbx_seq_one_letter_code
_entity_poly.pdbx_strand_id
1 'polypeptide(L)'
;MKNTAWVKLGTYLKETQILGSIQSTLYWDQNTGMPKAGSSWRGEQLTYLAKILHARNSSDEFLCLINSAKSELDESSDCFTSEIISKKKNIELLNKEFDRQRKLDPKLVAKLAKAKSRGYESWQQAKKNSDFKIFLPNFKELINLR
;
A
#
# COMPACT_ATOMS: atom_id res chain seq x y z
N MET A 1 -17.80 -18.75 -16.22
CA MET A 1 -17.24 -18.82 -14.85
C MET A 1 -18.25 -18.18 -13.89
N LYS A 2 -18.64 -18.84 -12.78
CA LYS A 2 -19.56 -18.25 -11.80
C LYS A 2 -18.93 -17.00 -11.22
N ASN A 3 -19.62 -15.87 -11.30
CA ASN A 3 -19.18 -14.58 -10.75
C ASN A 3 -19.46 -14.54 -9.24
N THR A 4 -18.76 -15.40 -8.47
CA THR A 4 -18.91 -15.54 -7.04
C THR A 4 -18.33 -14.34 -6.29
N ALA A 5 -18.73 -14.10 -5.04
CA ALA A 5 -18.20 -13.02 -4.22
C ALA A 5 -16.69 -13.18 -4.01
N TRP A 6 -16.22 -14.41 -3.85
CA TRP A 6 -14.79 -14.72 -3.78
C TRP A 6 -14.02 -14.29 -5.03
N VAL A 7 -14.56 -14.54 -6.22
CA VAL A 7 -13.94 -14.15 -7.51
C VAL A 7 -13.89 -12.63 -7.65
N LYS A 8 -14.97 -11.92 -7.27
CA LYS A 8 -14.98 -10.44 -7.29
C LYS A 8 -13.94 -9.85 -6.36
N LEU A 9 -13.85 -10.37 -5.13
CA LEU A 9 -12.80 -9.96 -4.18
C LEU A 9 -11.40 -10.21 -4.76
N GLY A 10 -11.18 -11.40 -5.37
CA GLY A 10 -9.91 -11.74 -6.00
C GLY A 10 -9.53 -10.78 -7.14
N THR A 11 -10.49 -10.37 -7.96
CA THR A 11 -10.28 -9.37 -9.02
C THR A 11 -9.87 -8.02 -8.44
N TYR A 12 -10.56 -7.54 -7.42
CA TYR A 12 -10.24 -6.29 -6.74
C TYR A 12 -8.83 -6.29 -6.13
N LEU A 13 -8.48 -7.38 -5.46
CA LEU A 13 -7.15 -7.57 -4.87
C LEU A 13 -6.06 -7.61 -5.94
N LYS A 14 -6.31 -8.30 -7.07
CA LYS A 14 -5.37 -8.36 -8.20
C LYS A 14 -5.09 -6.95 -8.78
N GLU A 15 -6.11 -6.14 -9.00
CA GLU A 15 -5.95 -4.76 -9.48
C GLU A 15 -5.15 -3.91 -8.48
N THR A 16 -5.44 -4.04 -7.19
CA THR A 16 -4.69 -3.36 -6.12
C THR A 16 -3.23 -3.80 -6.10
N GLN A 17 -2.97 -5.10 -6.30
CA GLN A 17 -1.61 -5.64 -6.39
C GLN A 17 -0.85 -5.11 -7.62
N ILE A 18 -1.53 -4.95 -8.75
CA ILE A 18 -0.92 -4.34 -9.96
C ILE A 18 -0.49 -2.90 -9.66
N LEU A 19 -1.33 -2.09 -9.02
CA LEU A 19 -0.95 -0.73 -8.60
C LEU A 19 0.25 -0.73 -7.65
N GLY A 20 0.28 -1.66 -6.69
CA GLY A 20 1.41 -1.85 -5.78
C GLY A 20 2.69 -2.25 -6.51
N SER A 21 2.60 -3.09 -7.53
CA SER A 21 3.76 -3.49 -8.34
C SER A 21 4.33 -2.33 -9.17
N ILE A 22 3.47 -1.47 -9.71
CA ILE A 22 3.89 -0.23 -10.39
C ILE A 22 4.64 0.67 -9.41
N GLN A 23 4.12 0.86 -8.19
CA GLN A 23 4.79 1.64 -7.15
C GLN A 23 6.16 1.05 -6.80
N SER A 24 6.27 -0.28 -6.69
CA SER A 24 7.55 -0.96 -6.42
C SER A 24 8.56 -0.77 -7.54
N THR A 25 8.13 -0.80 -8.81
CA THR A 25 8.97 -0.52 -9.97
C THR A 25 9.50 0.92 -9.95
N LEU A 26 8.66 1.89 -9.59
CA LEU A 26 9.07 3.28 -9.45
C LEU A 26 10.09 3.48 -8.31
N TYR A 27 9.93 2.78 -7.19
CA TYR A 27 10.93 2.77 -6.11
C TYR A 27 12.24 2.14 -6.57
N TRP A 28 12.18 1.03 -7.28
CA TRP A 28 13.39 0.38 -7.81
C TRP A 28 14.15 1.30 -8.77
N ASP A 29 13.46 1.93 -9.71
CA ASP A 29 14.07 2.89 -10.65
C ASP A 29 14.66 4.10 -9.93
N GLN A 30 13.96 4.64 -8.92
CA GLN A 30 14.49 5.74 -8.08
C GLN A 30 15.82 5.38 -7.40
N ASN A 31 15.98 4.11 -7.01
CA ASN A 31 17.17 3.64 -6.30
C ASN A 31 18.31 3.25 -7.23
N THR A 32 18.08 3.06 -8.53
CA THR A 32 19.05 2.50 -9.47
C THR A 32 19.40 3.46 -10.62
N GLY A 33 18.45 3.77 -11.49
CA GLY A 33 18.71 4.41 -12.78
C GLY A 33 18.18 5.83 -12.94
N MET A 34 17.31 6.31 -12.03
CA MET A 34 16.65 7.60 -12.18
C MET A 34 17.64 8.79 -12.13
N PRO A 35 17.61 9.70 -13.12
CA PRO A 35 18.37 10.95 -13.06
C PRO A 35 17.93 11.81 -11.86
N LYS A 36 18.89 12.49 -11.20
CA LYS A 36 18.61 13.35 -10.04
C LYS A 36 17.55 14.42 -10.30
N ALA A 37 17.54 14.98 -11.51
CA ALA A 37 16.55 15.99 -11.93
C ALA A 37 15.10 15.44 -11.90
N GLY A 38 14.91 14.13 -11.95
CA GLY A 38 13.60 13.47 -11.87
C GLY A 38 13.02 13.31 -10.46
N SER A 39 13.81 13.59 -9.40
CA SER A 39 13.43 13.30 -8.00
C SER A 39 12.12 13.96 -7.58
N SER A 40 11.91 15.22 -7.91
CA SER A 40 10.66 15.95 -7.54
C SER A 40 9.44 15.31 -8.18
N TRP A 41 9.50 15.01 -9.48
CA TRP A 41 8.42 14.36 -10.22
C TRP A 41 8.15 12.95 -9.70
N ARG A 42 9.20 12.18 -9.40
CA ARG A 42 9.07 10.86 -8.78
C ARG A 42 8.38 10.92 -7.43
N GLY A 43 8.67 11.92 -6.60
CA GLY A 43 7.97 12.17 -5.35
C GLY A 43 6.46 12.37 -5.52
N GLU A 44 6.05 13.12 -6.55
CA GLU A 44 4.63 13.31 -6.88
C GLU A 44 3.97 12.00 -7.37
N GLN A 45 4.63 11.22 -8.24
CA GLN A 45 4.14 9.92 -8.71
C GLN A 45 3.90 8.95 -7.54
N LEU A 46 4.89 8.79 -6.65
CA LEU A 46 4.80 7.92 -5.49
C LEU A 46 3.73 8.38 -4.49
N THR A 47 3.59 9.69 -4.30
CA THR A 47 2.54 10.28 -3.45
C THR A 47 1.15 10.01 -4.02
N TYR A 48 0.97 10.15 -5.33
CA TYR A 48 -0.29 9.89 -6.00
C TYR A 48 -0.70 8.41 -5.91
N LEU A 49 0.24 7.50 -6.19
CA LEU A 49 -0.01 6.06 -6.04
C LEU A 49 -0.32 5.67 -4.59
N ALA A 50 0.37 6.25 -3.62
CA ALA A 50 0.08 5.99 -2.20
C ALA A 50 -1.35 6.40 -1.82
N LYS A 51 -1.85 7.54 -2.35
CA LYS A 51 -3.25 7.97 -2.16
C LYS A 51 -4.24 6.98 -2.77
N ILE A 52 -4.01 6.53 -4.01
CA ILE A 52 -4.88 5.57 -4.69
C ILE A 52 -4.92 4.25 -3.94
N LEU A 53 -3.75 3.71 -3.58
CA LEU A 53 -3.64 2.45 -2.84
C LEU A 53 -4.32 2.52 -1.48
N HIS A 54 -4.12 3.63 -0.75
CA HIS A 54 -4.78 3.83 0.53
C HIS A 54 -6.30 3.93 0.36
N ALA A 55 -6.79 4.72 -0.61
CA ALA A 55 -8.22 4.85 -0.88
C ALA A 55 -8.87 3.49 -1.21
N ARG A 56 -8.20 2.65 -2.04
CA ARG A 56 -8.70 1.30 -2.35
C ARG A 56 -8.70 0.40 -1.11
N ASN A 57 -7.64 0.40 -0.32
CA ASN A 57 -7.50 -0.48 0.85
C ASN A 57 -8.37 -0.06 2.05
N SER A 58 -8.95 1.14 2.05
CA SER A 58 -9.82 1.67 3.11
C SER A 58 -11.25 1.97 2.65
N SER A 59 -11.62 1.61 1.41
CA SER A 59 -12.93 1.91 0.81
C SER A 59 -14.05 1.04 1.38
N ASP A 60 -15.27 1.60 1.42
CA ASP A 60 -16.46 0.82 1.76
C ASP A 60 -16.76 -0.27 0.72
N GLU A 61 -16.38 -0.06 -0.56
CA GLU A 61 -16.44 -1.08 -1.60
C GLU A 61 -15.61 -2.31 -1.22
N PHE A 62 -14.36 -2.10 -0.78
CA PHE A 62 -13.49 -3.20 -0.35
C PHE A 62 -14.07 -3.95 0.84
N LEU A 63 -14.60 -3.25 1.84
CA LEU A 63 -15.28 -3.86 2.99
C LEU A 63 -16.50 -4.69 2.54
N CYS A 64 -17.30 -4.17 1.62
CA CYS A 64 -18.45 -4.88 1.08
C CYS A 64 -18.04 -6.19 0.38
N LEU A 65 -16.96 -6.17 -0.42
CA LEU A 65 -16.41 -7.35 -1.08
C LEU A 65 -15.92 -8.40 -0.07
N ILE A 66 -15.22 -7.97 0.98
CA ILE A 66 -14.75 -8.86 2.06
C ILE A 66 -15.95 -9.53 2.75
N ASN A 67 -16.97 -8.75 3.13
CA ASN A 67 -18.14 -9.26 3.82
C ASN A 67 -18.95 -10.22 2.94
N SER A 68 -19.13 -9.90 1.66
CA SER A 68 -19.83 -10.76 0.71
C SER A 68 -19.10 -12.10 0.51
N ALA A 69 -17.77 -12.06 0.38
CA ALA A 69 -16.96 -13.29 0.26
C ALA A 69 -16.99 -14.12 1.56
N LYS A 70 -17.03 -13.47 2.73
CA LYS A 70 -17.19 -14.14 4.02
C LYS A 70 -18.53 -14.87 4.11
N SER A 71 -19.63 -14.20 3.79
CA SER A 71 -20.98 -14.81 3.82
C SER A 71 -21.06 -16.01 2.87
N GLU A 72 -20.53 -15.90 1.64
CA GLU A 72 -20.49 -17.02 0.69
C GLU A 72 -19.74 -18.24 1.24
N LEU A 73 -18.62 -18.01 1.96
CA LEU A 73 -17.84 -19.09 2.57
C LEU A 73 -18.51 -19.68 3.82
N ASP A 74 -19.28 -18.89 4.56
CA ASP A 74 -20.01 -19.37 5.73
C ASP A 74 -21.24 -20.22 5.35
N GLU A 75 -21.93 -19.85 4.26
CA GLU A 75 -23.02 -20.65 3.67
C GLU A 75 -22.55 -21.98 3.08
N SER A 76 -21.28 -22.06 2.63
CA SER A 76 -20.68 -23.27 2.05
C SER A 76 -20.09 -24.22 3.11
N SER A 77 -20.40 -24.03 4.39
CA SER A 77 -19.67 -24.60 5.53
C SER A 77 -19.85 -26.11 5.79
N ASP A 78 -20.64 -26.83 5.00
CA ASP A 78 -20.82 -28.29 5.17
C ASP A 78 -19.61 -29.12 4.73
N CYS A 79 -18.59 -28.50 4.15
CA CYS A 79 -17.39 -29.18 3.68
C CYS A 79 -16.13 -28.48 4.23
N PHE A 80 -15.55 -29.00 5.32
CA PHE A 80 -14.27 -28.56 5.88
C PHE A 80 -13.07 -29.01 5.01
N THR A 81 -12.93 -28.42 3.83
CA THR A 81 -11.71 -28.64 3.02
C THR A 81 -10.61 -27.68 3.44
N SER A 82 -9.33 -28.08 3.22
CA SER A 82 -8.16 -27.23 3.48
C SER A 82 -8.26 -25.89 2.71
N GLU A 83 -8.91 -25.91 1.54
CA GLU A 83 -9.17 -24.72 0.73
C GLU A 83 -10.11 -23.72 1.42
N ILE A 84 -11.21 -24.20 1.98
CA ILE A 84 -12.18 -23.35 2.72
C ILE A 84 -11.52 -22.75 3.95
N ILE A 85 -10.75 -23.54 4.71
CA ILE A 85 -10.01 -23.07 5.88
C ILE A 85 -9.03 -21.94 5.48
N SER A 86 -8.28 -22.13 4.40
CA SER A 86 -7.34 -21.13 3.87
C SER A 86 -8.05 -19.85 3.44
N LYS A 87 -9.21 -19.95 2.76
CA LYS A 87 -10.01 -18.80 2.35
C LYS A 87 -10.54 -18.03 3.57
N LYS A 88 -11.08 -18.72 4.58
CA LYS A 88 -11.53 -18.09 5.83
C LYS A 88 -10.39 -17.36 6.54
N LYS A 89 -9.19 -17.94 6.57
CA LYS A 89 -8.02 -17.31 7.15
C LYS A 89 -7.58 -16.06 6.38
N ASN A 90 -7.63 -16.10 5.06
CA ASN A 90 -7.35 -14.93 4.23
C ASN A 90 -8.36 -13.80 4.49
N ILE A 91 -9.65 -14.08 4.65
CA ILE A 91 -10.67 -13.09 5.02
C ILE A 91 -10.35 -12.44 6.38
N GLU A 92 -9.94 -13.20 7.38
CA GLU A 92 -9.53 -12.63 8.68
C GLU A 92 -8.35 -11.65 8.52
N LEU A 93 -7.34 -12.03 7.73
CA LEU A 93 -6.16 -11.19 7.50
C LEU A 93 -6.53 -9.92 6.73
N LEU A 94 -7.39 -10.02 5.72
CA LEU A 94 -7.89 -8.87 4.96
C LEU A 94 -8.68 -7.90 5.84
N ASN A 95 -9.56 -8.41 6.72
CA ASN A 95 -10.28 -7.55 7.67
C ASN A 95 -9.33 -6.82 8.63
N LYS A 96 -8.34 -7.51 9.19
CA LYS A 96 -7.32 -6.89 10.05
C LYS A 96 -6.55 -5.78 9.34
N GLU A 97 -6.18 -6.02 8.09
CA GLU A 97 -5.46 -5.01 7.29
C GLU A 97 -6.37 -3.84 6.93
N PHE A 98 -7.61 -4.10 6.53
CA PHE A 98 -8.61 -3.06 6.29
C PHE A 98 -8.80 -2.16 7.50
N ASP A 99 -8.97 -2.73 8.71
CA ASP A 99 -9.14 -1.97 9.95
C ASP A 99 -7.93 -1.09 10.27
N ARG A 100 -6.72 -1.55 9.95
CA ARG A 100 -5.49 -0.76 10.10
C ARG A 100 -5.45 0.40 9.10
N GLN A 101 -5.75 0.12 7.83
CA GLN A 101 -5.73 1.11 6.77
C GLN A 101 -6.78 2.21 6.98
N ARG A 102 -7.98 1.84 7.43
CA ARG A 102 -9.07 2.78 7.69
C ARG A 102 -8.78 3.76 8.85
N LYS A 103 -7.89 3.39 9.78
CA LYS A 103 -7.48 4.27 10.88
C LYS A 103 -6.49 5.36 10.46
N LEU A 104 -5.86 5.22 9.29
CA LEU A 104 -4.86 6.17 8.81
C LEU A 104 -5.55 7.35 8.09
N ASP A 105 -5.20 8.57 8.48
CA ASP A 105 -5.62 9.77 7.75
C ASP A 105 -4.98 9.77 6.35
N PRO A 106 -5.78 9.88 5.25
CA PRO A 106 -5.26 9.98 3.89
C PRO A 106 -4.24 11.10 3.69
N LYS A 107 -4.38 12.22 4.44
CA LYS A 107 -3.42 13.33 4.41
C LYS A 107 -2.09 12.91 5.02
N LEU A 108 -2.11 12.10 6.08
CA LEU A 108 -0.89 11.56 6.70
C LEU A 108 -0.18 10.60 5.74
N VAL A 109 -0.92 9.70 5.07
CA VAL A 109 -0.36 8.76 4.08
C VAL A 109 0.35 9.52 2.95
N ALA A 110 -0.28 10.56 2.42
CA ALA A 110 0.32 11.39 1.38
C ALA A 110 1.58 12.13 1.86
N LYS A 111 1.53 12.72 3.08
CA LYS A 111 2.69 13.40 3.69
C LYS A 111 3.85 12.43 3.91
N LEU A 112 3.58 11.23 4.41
CA LEU A 112 4.59 10.19 4.63
C LEU A 112 5.24 9.74 3.31
N ALA A 113 4.46 9.53 2.24
CA ALA A 113 4.98 9.14 0.93
C ALA A 113 5.94 10.23 0.38
N LYS A 114 5.53 11.49 0.46
CA LYS A 114 6.36 12.64 0.03
C LYS A 114 7.62 12.80 0.88
N ALA A 115 7.48 12.72 2.21
CA ALA A 115 8.60 12.82 3.14
C ALA A 115 9.62 11.68 2.95
N LYS A 116 9.17 10.45 2.68
CA LYS A 116 10.05 9.30 2.38
C LYS A 116 10.86 9.53 1.11
N SER A 117 10.24 10.02 0.03
CA SER A 117 10.94 10.28 -1.24
C SER A 117 12.02 11.35 -1.06
N ARG A 118 11.71 12.49 -0.42
CA ARG A 118 12.68 13.55 -0.12
C ARG A 118 13.76 13.09 0.86
N GLY A 119 13.35 12.32 1.87
CA GLY A 119 14.28 11.75 2.86
C GLY A 119 15.32 10.84 2.20
N TYR A 120 14.91 10.01 1.24
CA TYR A 120 15.83 9.16 0.50
C TYR A 120 16.87 9.98 -0.29
N GLU A 121 16.44 11.03 -1.00
CA GLU A 121 17.34 11.89 -1.77
C GLU A 121 18.35 12.60 -0.86
N SER A 122 17.89 13.23 0.23
CA SER A 122 18.77 13.90 1.19
C SER A 122 19.72 12.94 1.91
N TRP A 123 19.28 11.70 2.17
CA TRP A 123 20.13 10.66 2.74
C TRP A 123 21.25 10.27 1.76
N GLN A 124 20.96 10.10 0.47
CA GLN A 124 22.00 9.84 -0.54
C GLN A 124 23.05 10.95 -0.60
N GLN A 125 22.61 12.22 -0.56
CA GLN A 125 23.51 13.37 -0.54
C GLN A 125 24.36 13.42 0.74
N ALA A 126 23.74 13.20 1.91
CA ALA A 126 24.40 13.15 3.20
C ALA A 126 25.49 12.06 3.22
N LYS A 127 25.15 10.86 2.70
CA LYS A 127 26.10 9.74 2.59
C LYS A 127 27.27 10.06 1.69
N LYS A 128 27.01 10.65 0.51
CA LYS A 128 28.06 11.03 -0.46
C LYS A 128 29.03 12.07 0.13
N ASN A 129 28.51 13.02 0.89
CA ASN A 129 29.30 14.12 1.47
C ASN A 129 29.83 13.81 2.88
N SER A 130 29.52 12.63 3.44
CA SER A 130 29.81 12.26 4.84
C SER A 130 29.30 13.31 5.85
N ASP A 131 28.16 13.96 5.54
CA ASP A 131 27.57 15.02 6.36
C ASP A 131 26.09 14.72 6.68
N PHE A 132 25.83 14.26 7.89
CA PHE A 132 24.48 13.93 8.38
C PHE A 132 23.57 15.17 8.46
N LYS A 133 24.12 16.37 8.59
CA LYS A 133 23.33 17.62 8.68
C LYS A 133 22.43 17.83 7.47
N ILE A 134 22.83 17.33 6.30
CA ILE A 134 22.04 17.38 5.05
C ILE A 134 20.74 16.55 5.19
N PHE A 135 20.78 15.41 5.86
CA PHE A 135 19.62 14.53 6.06
C PHE A 135 18.78 14.92 7.26
N LEU A 136 19.36 15.53 8.28
CA LEU A 136 18.74 15.80 9.59
C LEU A 136 17.35 16.47 9.51
N PRO A 137 17.10 17.49 8.66
CA PRO A 137 15.76 18.11 8.57
C PRO A 137 14.68 17.12 8.11
N ASN A 138 14.96 16.34 7.05
CA ASN A 138 14.03 15.34 6.55
C ASN A 138 13.84 14.17 7.52
N PHE A 139 14.89 13.79 8.25
CA PHE A 139 14.81 12.79 9.31
C PHE A 139 13.88 13.23 10.45
N LYS A 140 14.01 14.48 10.91
CA LYS A 140 13.10 15.06 11.92
C LYS A 140 11.66 15.09 11.43
N GLU A 141 11.42 15.48 10.16
CA GLU A 141 10.08 15.45 9.57
C GLU A 141 9.48 14.04 9.59
N LEU A 142 10.24 13.02 9.20
CA LEU A 142 9.79 11.63 9.21
C LEU A 142 9.44 11.13 10.61
N ILE A 143 10.21 11.50 11.63
CA ILE A 143 9.91 11.16 13.03
C ILE A 143 8.61 11.83 13.49
N ASN A 144 8.43 13.11 13.20
CA ASN A 144 7.25 13.87 13.62
C ASN A 144 5.95 13.43 12.93
N LEU A 145 6.04 12.75 11.79
CA LEU A 145 4.89 12.19 11.06
C LEU A 145 4.52 10.76 11.51
N ARG A 146 5.29 10.14 12.39
CA ARG A 146 5.13 8.74 12.80
C ARG A 146 4.45 8.62 14.15
#